data_13ba13fec164b0e5dda2a840073bd6e9
#
_entry.id   13ba13fec164b0e5dda2a840073bd6e9
#
_cell.length_a   1.000
_cell.length_b   1.000
_cell.length_c   1.000
_cell.angle_alpha   90.00
_cell.angle_beta   90.00
_cell.angle_gamma   90.00
#
_symmetry.space_group_name_H-M   'P 1'
#
loop_
_entity.id
_entity.type
_entity.pdbx_description
1 polymer ?
#
loop_
_entity_poly.entity_id
_entity_poly.type
_entity_poly.pdbx_seq_one_letter_code
_entity_poly.pdbx_strand_id
1 'polypeptide(L)'
;AVYALQPDLVVVSTATSSDLVRSLEGLGVPVYIARSPHNYQEMCDKIRGIAAAVGEKQQGELMVQKMDTHLQQLQKRLRQIPSSERRVAVAFNFTSAMGRKGDLLDSMLTMAHVINGAAIVADENKSEHGMPAISKEQVVRINPDIFMLPTWNYNNKQDVQGYAYAVMNDPAYRDVKAVRN
;
A
#
# COMPACT_ATOMS: atom_id res chain seq x y z
N ALA A 1 -4.95 -28.65 7.11
CA ALA A 1 -4.95 -28.44 5.66
C ALA A 1 -3.54 -28.15 5.13
N VAL A 2 -2.82 -27.12 5.64
CA VAL A 2 -1.48 -26.75 5.13
C VAL A 2 -0.47 -27.91 5.25
N TYR A 3 -0.40 -28.55 6.41
CA TYR A 3 0.52 -29.66 6.66
C TYR A 3 0.30 -30.86 5.70
N ALA A 4 -0.93 -31.08 5.26
CA ALA A 4 -1.25 -32.16 4.31
C ALA A 4 -0.60 -31.99 2.93
N LEU A 5 -0.13 -30.77 2.61
CA LEU A 5 0.61 -30.46 1.38
C LEU A 5 2.10 -30.80 1.49
N GLN A 6 2.58 -31.20 2.67
CA GLN A 6 3.99 -31.52 2.96
C GLN A 6 4.97 -30.44 2.45
N PRO A 7 4.75 -29.13 2.80
CA PRO A 7 5.59 -28.08 2.28
C PRO A 7 6.97 -28.11 2.93
N ASP A 8 8.00 -27.81 2.16
CA ASP A 8 9.38 -27.62 2.65
C ASP A 8 9.56 -26.27 3.35
N LEU A 9 8.71 -25.30 3.02
CA LEU A 9 8.68 -23.95 3.60
C LEU A 9 7.27 -23.37 3.53
N VAL A 10 6.84 -22.70 4.58
CA VAL A 10 5.61 -21.89 4.57
C VAL A 10 5.97 -20.42 4.74
N VAL A 11 5.57 -19.58 3.78
CA VAL A 11 5.74 -18.12 3.85
C VAL A 11 4.43 -17.51 4.32
N VAL A 12 4.47 -16.74 5.39
CA VAL A 12 3.30 -16.11 6.01
C VAL A 12 3.50 -14.59 6.16
N SER A 13 2.40 -13.87 6.32
CA SER A 13 2.46 -12.45 6.71
C SER A 13 2.47 -12.29 8.23
N THR A 14 2.80 -11.07 8.71
CA THR A 14 2.69 -10.72 10.13
C THR A 14 1.26 -10.75 10.67
N ALA A 15 0.24 -10.74 9.80
CA ALA A 15 -1.16 -10.87 10.17
C ALA A 15 -1.58 -12.33 10.45
N THR A 16 -0.71 -13.31 10.17
CA THR A 16 -0.97 -14.73 10.44
C THR A 16 -0.95 -14.99 11.94
N SER A 17 -1.93 -15.76 12.43
CA SER A 17 -2.00 -16.04 13.86
C SER A 17 -0.74 -16.77 14.37
N SER A 18 -0.28 -16.36 15.54
CA SER A 18 0.88 -16.99 16.17
C SER A 18 0.65 -18.47 16.51
N ASP A 19 -0.62 -18.87 16.73
CA ASP A 19 -0.98 -20.27 16.99
C ASP A 19 -0.77 -21.14 15.75
N LEU A 20 -1.12 -20.63 14.56
CA LEU A 20 -0.87 -21.34 13.31
C LEU A 20 0.64 -21.49 13.06
N VAL A 21 1.40 -20.42 13.28
CA VAL A 21 2.87 -20.45 13.13
C VAL A 21 3.47 -21.50 14.06
N ARG A 22 3.17 -21.43 15.37
CA ARG A 22 3.66 -22.41 16.34
C ARG A 22 3.25 -23.84 16.02
N SER A 23 2.03 -24.03 15.52
CA SER A 23 1.54 -25.36 15.12
C SER A 23 2.33 -25.93 13.96
N LEU A 24 2.68 -25.13 12.95
CA LEU A 24 3.50 -25.56 11.81
C LEU A 24 4.94 -25.87 12.24
N GLU A 25 5.55 -25.00 13.04
CA GLU A 25 6.90 -25.20 13.59
C GLU A 25 6.97 -26.45 14.47
N GLY A 26 5.95 -26.69 15.31
CA GLY A 26 5.84 -27.90 16.13
C GLY A 26 5.70 -29.20 15.33
N LEU A 27 5.27 -29.11 14.08
CA LEU A 27 5.22 -30.22 13.12
C LEU A 27 6.49 -30.32 12.26
N GLY A 28 7.52 -29.52 12.57
CA GLY A 28 8.79 -29.52 11.85
C GLY A 28 8.76 -28.80 10.50
N VAL A 29 7.73 -28.03 10.22
CA VAL A 29 7.62 -27.24 8.97
C VAL A 29 8.28 -25.88 9.18
N PRO A 30 9.33 -25.51 8.41
CA PRO A 30 9.94 -24.20 8.47
C PRO A 30 8.94 -23.11 8.10
N VAL A 31 8.90 -22.02 8.88
CA VAL A 31 8.03 -20.87 8.60
C VAL A 31 8.87 -19.60 8.44
N TYR A 32 8.68 -18.89 7.32
CA TYR A 32 9.26 -17.58 7.08
C TYR A 32 8.18 -16.50 7.23
N ILE A 33 8.35 -15.59 8.19
CA ILE A 33 7.42 -14.48 8.41
C ILE A 33 7.86 -13.26 7.59
N ALA A 34 7.18 -13.02 6.47
CA ALA A 34 7.40 -11.87 5.61
C ALA A 34 6.70 -10.63 6.21
N ARG A 35 7.47 -9.73 6.80
CA ARG A 35 6.95 -8.49 7.42
C ARG A 35 6.31 -7.56 6.38
N SER A 36 5.27 -6.84 6.78
CA SER A 36 4.68 -5.78 5.94
C SER A 36 5.64 -4.58 5.90
N PRO A 37 6.07 -4.15 4.71
CA PRO A 37 6.99 -3.02 4.59
C PRO A 37 6.27 -1.70 4.82
N HIS A 38 6.95 -0.72 5.44
CA HIS A 38 6.47 0.65 5.62
C HIS A 38 7.09 1.62 4.62
N ASN A 39 8.16 1.22 3.95
CA ASN A 39 8.85 2.05 2.98
C ASN A 39 9.49 1.20 1.88
N TYR A 40 10.06 1.87 0.88
CA TYR A 40 10.69 1.22 -0.27
C TYR A 40 11.87 0.33 0.13
N GLN A 41 12.72 0.76 1.08
CA GLN A 41 13.87 -0.04 1.52
C GLN A 41 13.40 -1.34 2.17
N GLU A 42 12.42 -1.28 3.06
CA GLU A 42 11.84 -2.48 3.68
C GLU A 42 11.17 -3.40 2.66
N MET A 43 10.59 -2.84 1.57
CA MET A 43 10.09 -3.64 0.45
C MET A 43 11.23 -4.40 -0.25
N CYS A 44 12.35 -3.74 -0.53
CA CYS A 44 13.53 -4.37 -1.10
C CYS A 44 14.08 -5.48 -0.19
N ASP A 45 14.14 -5.23 1.11
CA ASP A 45 14.62 -6.20 2.09
C ASP A 45 13.66 -7.41 2.21
N LYS A 46 12.36 -7.19 2.11
CA LYS A 46 11.36 -8.27 2.04
C LYS A 46 11.56 -9.15 0.80
N ILE A 47 11.80 -8.55 -0.37
CA ILE A 47 12.07 -9.29 -1.61
C ILE A 47 13.33 -10.14 -1.44
N ARG A 48 14.42 -9.56 -0.93
CA ARG A 48 15.68 -10.28 -0.65
C ARG A 48 15.47 -11.41 0.35
N GLY A 49 14.71 -11.16 1.41
CA GLY A 49 14.42 -12.15 2.44
C GLY A 49 13.63 -13.35 1.92
N ILE A 50 12.56 -13.11 1.15
CA ILE A 50 11.78 -14.20 0.53
C ILE A 50 12.66 -14.97 -0.46
N ALA A 51 13.41 -14.28 -1.33
CA ALA A 51 14.29 -14.91 -2.30
C ALA A 51 15.37 -15.76 -1.62
N ALA A 52 15.93 -15.29 -0.49
CA ALA A 52 16.88 -16.07 0.28
C ALA A 52 16.25 -17.32 0.90
N ALA A 53 15.01 -17.21 1.40
CA ALA A 53 14.29 -18.32 2.02
C ALA A 53 13.96 -19.45 1.03
N VAL A 54 13.76 -19.12 -0.26
CA VAL A 54 13.49 -20.10 -1.31
C VAL A 54 14.75 -20.48 -2.14
N GLY A 55 15.94 -20.04 -1.72
CA GLY A 55 17.21 -20.39 -2.40
C GLY A 55 17.55 -19.52 -3.61
N GLU A 56 16.75 -18.49 -3.93
CA GLU A 56 16.84 -17.67 -5.15
C GLU A 56 17.45 -16.27 -4.90
N LYS A 57 18.48 -16.17 -4.06
CA LYS A 57 19.10 -14.90 -3.65
C LYS A 57 19.47 -14.00 -4.84
N GLN A 58 20.04 -14.60 -5.89
CA GLN A 58 20.47 -13.86 -7.08
C GLN A 58 19.27 -13.24 -7.81
N GLN A 59 18.18 -13.96 -7.94
CA GLN A 59 16.97 -13.45 -8.57
C GLN A 59 16.34 -12.31 -7.76
N GLY A 60 16.34 -12.44 -6.42
CA GLY A 60 15.89 -11.37 -5.53
C GLY A 60 16.69 -10.09 -5.72
N GLU A 61 18.01 -10.19 -5.80
CA GLU A 61 18.89 -9.03 -6.03
C GLU A 61 18.68 -8.40 -7.41
N LEU A 62 18.55 -9.20 -8.46
CA LEU A 62 18.25 -8.71 -9.82
C LEU A 62 16.89 -7.98 -9.87
N MET A 63 15.88 -8.47 -9.14
CA MET A 63 14.58 -7.81 -9.04
C MET A 63 14.72 -6.44 -8.38
N VAL A 64 15.42 -6.35 -7.26
CA VAL A 64 15.66 -5.07 -6.56
C VAL A 64 16.43 -4.09 -7.44
N GLN A 65 17.51 -4.55 -8.12
CA GLN A 65 18.28 -3.70 -9.04
C GLN A 65 17.42 -3.13 -10.18
N LYS A 66 16.50 -3.93 -10.74
CA LYS A 66 15.56 -3.45 -11.76
C LYS A 66 14.62 -2.40 -11.20
N MET A 67 14.09 -2.62 -9.98
CA MET A 67 13.24 -1.65 -9.31
C MET A 67 13.98 -0.34 -9.05
N ASP A 68 15.21 -0.40 -8.54
CA ASP A 68 16.07 0.77 -8.28
C ASP A 68 16.35 1.55 -9.57
N THR A 69 16.67 0.85 -10.66
CA THR A 69 16.91 1.48 -11.97
C THR A 69 15.68 2.25 -12.46
N HIS A 70 14.52 1.63 -12.41
CA HIS A 70 13.27 2.28 -12.82
C HIS A 70 12.94 3.48 -11.92
N LEU A 71 13.13 3.35 -10.62
CA LEU A 71 12.90 4.42 -9.66
C LEU A 71 13.83 5.61 -9.91
N GLN A 72 15.13 5.37 -10.13
CA GLN A 72 16.10 6.42 -10.46
C GLN A 72 15.73 7.17 -11.75
N GLN A 73 15.30 6.44 -12.79
CA GLN A 73 14.83 7.06 -14.03
C GLN A 73 13.60 7.94 -13.81
N LEU A 74 12.62 7.44 -13.03
CA LEU A 74 11.43 8.20 -12.67
C LEU A 74 11.80 9.46 -11.87
N GLN A 75 12.61 9.33 -10.83
CA GLN A 75 13.04 10.43 -9.99
C GLN A 75 13.81 11.50 -10.77
N LYS A 76 14.65 11.11 -11.75
CA LYS A 76 15.34 12.06 -12.63
C LYS A 76 14.34 12.95 -13.39
N ARG A 77 13.22 12.38 -13.85
CA ARG A 77 12.15 13.13 -14.52
C ARG A 77 11.38 14.02 -13.53
N LEU A 78 11.04 13.48 -12.37
CA LEU A 78 10.24 14.16 -11.35
C LEU A 78 10.97 15.35 -10.70
N ARG A 79 12.30 15.31 -10.60
CA ARG A 79 13.11 16.44 -10.09
C ARG A 79 12.95 17.72 -10.92
N GLN A 80 12.48 17.63 -12.15
CA GLN A 80 12.21 18.77 -13.01
C GLN A 80 10.87 19.46 -12.68
N ILE A 81 10.00 18.82 -11.90
CA ILE A 81 8.71 19.35 -11.48
C ILE A 81 8.91 20.22 -10.23
N PRO A 82 8.56 21.51 -10.29
CA PRO A 82 8.65 22.39 -9.12
C PRO A 82 7.81 21.87 -7.95
N SER A 83 8.25 22.10 -6.73
CA SER A 83 7.51 21.66 -5.52
C SER A 83 6.10 22.27 -5.44
N SER A 84 5.90 23.47 -6.02
CA SER A 84 4.59 24.14 -6.12
C SER A 84 3.62 23.46 -7.07
N GLU A 85 4.10 22.62 -7.97
CA GLU A 85 3.29 21.87 -8.94
C GLU A 85 2.98 20.44 -8.49
N ARG A 86 3.43 20.06 -7.30
CA ARG A 86 3.13 18.72 -6.76
C ARG A 86 1.64 18.56 -6.57
N ARG A 87 1.12 17.45 -7.09
CA ARG A 87 -0.29 17.09 -6.95
C ARG A 87 -0.57 16.48 -5.59
N VAL A 88 -1.76 16.72 -5.08
CA VAL A 88 -2.27 16.10 -3.85
C VAL A 88 -3.13 14.91 -4.23
N ALA A 89 -2.85 13.74 -3.66
CA ALA A 89 -3.65 12.53 -3.84
C ALA A 89 -4.30 12.09 -2.54
N VAL A 90 -5.51 11.54 -2.63
CA VAL A 90 -6.17 10.82 -1.53
C VAL A 90 -6.53 9.43 -2.03
N ALA A 91 -6.12 8.42 -1.28
CA ALA A 91 -6.44 7.03 -1.56
C ALA A 91 -7.74 6.60 -0.84
N PHE A 92 -8.46 5.70 -1.48
CA PHE A 92 -9.68 5.10 -0.95
C PHE A 92 -9.52 3.59 -0.84
N ASN A 93 -10.17 2.99 0.15
CA ASN A 93 -10.57 1.59 0.12
C ASN A 93 -12.08 1.54 -0.17
N PHE A 94 -12.70 0.34 -0.12
CA PHE A 94 -14.14 0.20 -0.37
C PHE A 94 -15.06 0.81 0.70
N THR A 95 -14.53 1.34 1.77
CA THR A 95 -15.33 1.89 2.88
C THR A 95 -15.07 3.37 3.14
N SER A 96 -13.84 3.84 2.92
CA SER A 96 -13.45 5.20 3.28
C SER A 96 -12.17 5.65 2.58
N ALA A 97 -11.91 6.94 2.58
CA ALA A 97 -10.59 7.48 2.29
C ALA A 97 -9.59 7.03 3.37
N MET A 98 -8.36 6.73 2.96
CA MET A 98 -7.33 6.12 3.80
C MET A 98 -5.95 6.72 3.53
N GLY A 99 -5.06 6.49 4.44
CA GLY A 99 -3.64 6.81 4.36
C GLY A 99 -3.11 7.18 5.74
N ARG A 100 -1.91 6.73 6.01
CA ARG A 100 -1.21 7.06 7.25
C ARG A 100 0.14 7.65 6.88
N LYS A 101 0.54 8.70 7.58
CA LYS A 101 1.89 9.22 7.47
C LYS A 101 2.90 8.14 7.86
N GLY A 102 3.91 7.95 7.02
CA GLY A 102 4.98 6.97 7.26
C GLY A 102 4.63 5.51 6.92
N ASP A 103 3.49 5.23 6.28
CA ASP A 103 3.22 3.91 5.71
C ASP A 103 3.81 3.76 4.29
N LEU A 104 3.70 2.56 3.72
CA LEU A 104 4.24 2.28 2.39
C LEU A 104 3.62 3.18 1.30
N LEU A 105 2.32 3.46 1.37
CA LEU A 105 1.65 4.33 0.41
C LEU A 105 2.19 5.75 0.50
N ASP A 106 2.36 6.29 1.71
CA ASP A 106 2.95 7.61 1.95
C ASP A 106 4.38 7.70 1.41
N SER A 107 5.19 6.67 1.64
CA SER A 107 6.53 6.54 1.08
C SER A 107 6.51 6.54 -0.45
N MET A 108 5.64 5.74 -1.07
CA MET A 108 5.51 5.64 -2.53
C MET A 108 5.04 6.96 -3.16
N LEU A 109 4.04 7.62 -2.58
CA LEU A 109 3.55 8.92 -3.05
C LEU A 109 4.65 9.98 -2.97
N THR A 110 5.39 10.01 -1.86
CA THR A 110 6.54 10.91 -1.68
C THR A 110 7.60 10.70 -2.75
N MET A 111 7.94 9.43 -3.05
CA MET A 111 8.90 9.07 -4.09
C MET A 111 8.40 9.44 -5.49
N ALA A 112 7.08 9.43 -5.71
CA ALA A 112 6.43 9.86 -6.95
C ALA A 112 6.22 11.40 -7.02
N HIS A 113 6.78 12.18 -6.11
CA HIS A 113 6.58 13.63 -6.00
C HIS A 113 5.12 14.05 -5.77
N VAL A 114 4.29 13.15 -5.26
CA VAL A 114 2.89 13.40 -4.93
C VAL A 114 2.77 13.65 -3.42
N ILE A 115 1.87 14.53 -3.04
CA ILE A 115 1.56 14.79 -1.63
C ILE A 115 0.45 13.83 -1.20
N ASN A 116 0.68 13.09 -0.13
CA ASN A 116 -0.36 12.28 0.49
C ASN A 116 -1.32 13.18 1.27
N GLY A 117 -2.47 13.49 0.69
CA GLY A 117 -3.47 14.36 1.30
C GLY A 117 -4.02 13.79 2.60
N ALA A 118 -4.14 12.48 2.69
CA ALA A 118 -4.60 11.80 3.90
C ALA A 118 -3.62 11.97 5.08
N ALA A 119 -2.31 11.99 4.81
CA ALA A 119 -1.29 12.18 5.86
C ALA A 119 -1.34 13.57 6.51
N ILE A 120 -1.95 14.57 5.82
CA ILE A 120 -2.08 15.93 6.36
C ILE A 120 -3.07 15.98 7.52
N VAL A 121 -4.13 15.15 7.48
CA VAL A 121 -5.23 15.15 8.47
C VAL A 121 -5.21 13.94 9.39
N ALA A 122 -4.39 12.93 9.10
CA ALA A 122 -4.35 11.67 9.86
C ALA A 122 -3.85 11.84 11.31
N ASP A 123 -3.11 12.92 11.61
CA ASP A 123 -2.66 13.22 12.98
C ASP A 123 -3.82 13.64 13.91
N GLU A 124 -4.97 14.02 13.35
CA GLU A 124 -6.16 14.40 14.13
C GLU A 124 -6.95 13.16 14.63
N ASN A 125 -6.81 12.02 13.95
CA ASN A 125 -7.54 10.78 14.26
C ASN A 125 -6.57 9.67 14.67
N LYS A 126 -6.12 9.70 15.93
CA LYS A 126 -5.33 8.59 16.51
C LYS A 126 -6.22 7.37 16.74
N SER A 127 -6.34 6.51 15.74
CA SER A 127 -6.87 5.17 15.92
C SER A 127 -5.72 4.25 16.34
N GLU A 128 -5.75 3.72 17.54
CA GLU A 128 -4.75 2.77 18.05
C GLU A 128 -4.75 1.45 17.27
N HIS A 129 -5.87 1.10 16.62
CA HIS A 129 -6.06 -0.19 15.93
C HIS A 129 -6.84 0.03 14.62
N GLY A 130 -6.14 0.30 13.52
CA GLY A 130 -6.73 0.35 12.19
C GLY A 130 -6.21 1.50 11.31
N MET A 131 -6.55 1.46 10.02
CA MET A 131 -6.31 2.59 9.13
C MET A 131 -7.26 3.73 9.50
N PRO A 132 -6.76 4.94 9.79
CA PRO A 132 -7.65 6.06 10.11
C PRO A 132 -8.55 6.34 8.92
N ALA A 133 -9.86 6.26 9.17
CA ALA A 133 -10.85 6.70 8.20
C ALA A 133 -10.81 8.23 8.12
N ILE A 134 -10.86 8.76 6.91
CA ILE A 134 -10.90 10.20 6.66
C ILE A 134 -12.34 10.56 6.27
N SER A 135 -12.93 11.53 6.95
CA SER A 135 -14.30 11.95 6.66
C SER A 135 -14.41 12.64 5.30
N LYS A 136 -15.62 12.69 4.76
CA LYS A 136 -15.90 13.40 3.50
C LYS A 136 -15.53 14.88 3.60
N GLU A 137 -15.81 15.51 4.73
CA GLU A 137 -15.50 16.91 5.01
C GLU A 137 -13.98 17.14 5.01
N GLN A 138 -13.21 16.19 5.56
CA GLN A 138 -11.76 16.25 5.53
C GLN A 138 -11.24 16.11 4.09
N VAL A 139 -11.81 15.21 3.27
CA VAL A 139 -11.46 15.08 1.85
C VAL A 139 -11.75 16.37 1.08
N VAL A 140 -12.91 16.99 1.31
CA VAL A 140 -13.28 18.28 0.71
C VAL A 140 -12.30 19.38 1.12
N ARG A 141 -11.91 19.43 2.39
CA ARG A 141 -10.95 20.42 2.93
C ARG A 141 -9.55 20.21 2.32
N ILE A 142 -9.11 18.98 2.12
CA ILE A 142 -7.85 18.65 1.43
C ILE A 142 -7.89 19.12 -0.03
N ASN A 143 -9.05 19.02 -0.68
CA ASN A 143 -9.28 19.35 -2.07
C ASN A 143 -8.23 18.72 -3.02
N PRO A 144 -8.10 17.36 -3.01
CA PRO A 144 -7.05 16.69 -3.76
C PRO A 144 -7.22 16.83 -5.27
N ASP A 145 -6.09 16.74 -5.98
CA ASP A 145 -6.06 16.72 -7.45
C ASP A 145 -6.33 15.32 -8.01
N ILE A 146 -6.12 14.28 -7.20
CA ILE A 146 -6.19 12.87 -7.61
C ILE A 146 -6.94 12.04 -6.56
N PHE A 147 -7.93 11.27 -7.00
CA PHE A 147 -8.47 10.14 -6.23
C PHE A 147 -7.82 8.84 -6.70
N MET A 148 -7.24 8.09 -5.77
CA MET A 148 -6.73 6.74 -5.98
C MET A 148 -7.77 5.74 -5.49
N LEU A 149 -8.46 5.11 -6.42
CA LEU A 149 -9.55 4.18 -6.11
C LEU A 149 -9.05 2.72 -6.17
N PRO A 150 -9.59 1.81 -5.35
CA PRO A 150 -9.18 0.41 -5.36
C PRO A 150 -9.59 -0.26 -6.66
N THR A 151 -8.69 -1.09 -7.20
CA THR A 151 -8.92 -1.89 -8.41
C THR A 151 -8.97 -3.40 -8.12
N TRP A 152 -8.61 -3.82 -6.91
CA TRP A 152 -8.61 -5.22 -6.51
C TRP A 152 -10.03 -5.71 -6.20
N ASN A 153 -10.34 -6.90 -6.67
CA ASN A 153 -11.65 -7.53 -6.48
C ASN A 153 -11.46 -8.92 -5.88
N TYR A 154 -11.46 -8.99 -4.56
CA TYR A 154 -11.22 -10.24 -3.85
C TYR A 154 -12.42 -11.19 -4.02
N ASN A 155 -12.18 -12.33 -4.66
CA ASN A 155 -13.20 -13.35 -4.96
C ASN A 155 -14.43 -12.83 -5.75
N ASN A 156 -14.25 -11.82 -6.60
CA ASN A 156 -15.33 -11.16 -7.36
C ASN A 156 -16.51 -10.67 -6.49
N LYS A 157 -16.24 -10.37 -5.22
CA LYS A 157 -17.28 -9.90 -4.28
C LYS A 157 -17.40 -8.38 -4.20
N GLN A 158 -16.45 -7.64 -4.77
CA GLN A 158 -16.41 -6.19 -4.75
C GLN A 158 -16.82 -5.64 -6.12
N ASP A 159 -17.78 -4.74 -6.15
CA ASP A 159 -18.10 -3.96 -7.34
C ASP A 159 -17.16 -2.75 -7.44
N VAL A 160 -15.99 -2.97 -8.04
CA VAL A 160 -14.95 -1.95 -8.21
C VAL A 160 -15.45 -0.78 -9.06
N GLN A 161 -16.17 -1.06 -10.13
CA GLN A 161 -16.68 -0.03 -11.05
C GLN A 161 -17.81 0.76 -10.42
N GLY A 162 -18.76 0.10 -9.77
CA GLY A 162 -19.84 0.76 -9.03
C GLY A 162 -19.33 1.61 -7.89
N TYR A 163 -18.29 1.14 -7.17
CA TYR A 163 -17.65 1.94 -6.13
C TYR A 163 -16.97 3.20 -6.70
N ALA A 164 -16.20 3.04 -7.77
CA ALA A 164 -15.56 4.17 -8.43
C ALA A 164 -16.60 5.19 -8.93
N TYR A 165 -17.66 4.71 -9.56
CA TYR A 165 -18.78 5.53 -9.99
C TYR A 165 -19.43 6.27 -8.81
N ALA A 166 -19.70 5.58 -7.70
CA ALA A 166 -20.30 6.18 -6.51
C ALA A 166 -19.41 7.28 -5.90
N VAL A 167 -18.10 7.07 -5.82
CA VAL A 167 -17.15 8.09 -5.30
C VAL A 167 -17.12 9.30 -6.23
N MET A 168 -16.99 9.09 -7.54
CA MET A 168 -16.89 10.18 -8.52
C MET A 168 -18.19 10.99 -8.68
N ASN A 169 -19.34 10.39 -8.35
CA ASN A 169 -20.65 11.03 -8.41
C ASN A 169 -21.21 11.43 -7.03
N ASP A 170 -20.42 11.31 -5.97
CA ASP A 170 -20.86 11.72 -4.64
C ASP A 170 -21.07 13.26 -4.60
N PRO A 171 -22.27 13.74 -4.26
CA PRO A 171 -22.55 15.20 -4.20
C PRO A 171 -21.59 15.96 -3.28
N ALA A 172 -21.03 15.31 -2.25
CA ALA A 172 -20.07 15.93 -1.35
C ALA A 172 -18.75 16.29 -2.07
N TYR A 173 -18.39 15.55 -3.11
CA TYR A 173 -17.11 15.74 -3.82
C TYR A 173 -17.22 16.54 -5.13
N ARG A 174 -18.42 17.00 -5.50
CA ARG A 174 -18.66 17.68 -6.79
C ARG A 174 -17.72 18.86 -7.07
N ASP A 175 -17.26 19.55 -6.02
CA ASP A 175 -16.39 20.73 -6.14
C ASP A 175 -14.90 20.39 -5.88
N VAL A 176 -14.57 19.12 -5.60
CA VAL A 176 -13.20 18.67 -5.42
C VAL A 176 -12.48 18.59 -6.75
N LYS A 177 -11.23 19.04 -6.82
CA LYS A 177 -10.43 19.07 -8.06
C LYS A 177 -10.35 17.71 -8.75
N ALA A 178 -10.21 16.61 -7.99
CA ALA A 178 -10.15 15.26 -8.54
C ALA A 178 -11.43 14.81 -9.28
N VAL A 179 -12.56 15.46 -9.05
CA VAL A 179 -13.85 15.18 -9.72
C VAL A 179 -14.10 16.15 -10.86
N ARG A 180 -13.61 17.40 -10.74
CA ARG A 180 -13.86 18.47 -11.73
C ARG A 180 -12.92 18.46 -12.94
N ASN A 181 -11.73 17.85 -12.82
CA ASN A 181 -10.70 17.77 -13.86
C ASN A 181 -10.75 16.41 -14.56
#